data_88f402930556859bc6836248cfab77f8
#
_entry.id   88f402930556859bc6836248cfab77f8
#
_cell.length_a   1.000
_cell.length_b   1.000
_cell.length_c   1.000
_cell.angle_alpha   90.00
_cell.angle_beta   90.00
_cell.angle_gamma   90.00
#
_symmetry.space_group_name_H-M   'P 1'
#
loop_
_entity.id
_entity.type
_entity.pdbx_description
1 polymer ?
#
loop_
_entity_poly.entity_id
_entity_poly.type
_entity_poly.pdbx_seq_one_letter_code
_entity_poly.pdbx_strand_id
1 'polypeptide(L)'
;DIAILRLPHVSNFTDFMPLEQHPLLGVRYVQRTRQLGAPDLVILPGTKNTMDDLRWLRESGLEAAVLRLSAAGTPVLGVCGGYQMLGEQLCDPAGEESGTPCTLRGLGLLPTTTVFGTEKHLTQTAACVTTEPFAGAKLTGYEIHAGRTEVRGSAFCILADGTPEGCVQDGVFGTYLHGLFDTGELTEKLTAFLCKRKGIDPAGAELIPMEQYRQQQFDLLADGVRAALDMPAIYAAMGMQKGDNT
;
A
#
# COMPACT_ATOMS: atom_id res chain seq x y z
N ASP A 1 -10.38 4.18 11.95
CA ASP A 1 -10.24 2.72 11.77
C ASP A 1 -9.91 2.41 10.30
N ILE A 2 -8.72 1.89 10.04
CA ILE A 2 -8.24 1.48 8.71
C ILE A 2 -8.15 -0.05 8.68
N ALA A 3 -8.92 -0.67 7.79
CA ALA A 3 -8.89 -2.11 7.57
C ALA A 3 -8.05 -2.45 6.33
N ILE A 4 -6.91 -3.10 6.53
CA ILE A 4 -6.06 -3.61 5.45
C ILE A 4 -6.39 -5.08 5.25
N LEU A 5 -6.73 -5.47 4.02
CA LEU A 5 -7.01 -6.87 3.71
C LEU A 5 -5.70 -7.66 3.72
N ARG A 6 -5.61 -8.65 4.60
CA ARG A 6 -4.45 -9.54 4.67
C ARG A 6 -4.62 -10.66 3.65
N LEU A 7 -4.20 -10.36 2.41
CA LEU A 7 -4.19 -11.32 1.30
C LEU A 7 -3.22 -12.47 1.59
N PRO A 8 -3.45 -13.68 1.05
CA PRO A 8 -2.54 -14.83 1.22
C PRO A 8 -1.11 -14.54 0.76
N HIS A 9 -0.95 -13.83 -0.36
CA HIS A 9 0.35 -13.50 -0.95
C HIS A 9 0.71 -12.02 -0.79
N VAL A 10 0.20 -11.35 0.28
CA VAL A 10 0.48 -9.93 0.54
C VAL A 10 1.97 -9.63 0.44
N SER A 11 2.31 -8.52 -0.21
CA SER A 11 3.68 -8.02 -0.34
C SER A 11 3.74 -6.53 0.01
N ASN A 12 4.98 -6.05 0.29
CA ASN A 12 5.23 -4.65 0.59
C ASN A 12 4.33 -4.09 1.72
N PHE A 13 4.03 -4.92 2.73
CA PHE A 13 3.21 -4.51 3.87
C PHE A 13 3.84 -3.36 4.67
N THR A 14 5.14 -3.12 4.51
CA THR A 14 5.85 -1.96 5.07
C THR A 14 5.34 -0.62 4.54
N ASP A 15 4.63 -0.60 3.41
CA ASP A 15 3.99 0.60 2.87
C ASP A 15 3.04 1.27 3.89
N PHE A 16 2.47 0.48 4.80
CA PHE A 16 1.46 0.95 5.75
C PHE A 16 2.03 1.33 7.12
N MET A 17 3.34 1.13 7.34
CA MET A 17 4.00 1.51 8.61
C MET A 17 3.76 2.97 9.01
N PRO A 18 3.79 3.95 8.09
CA PRO A 18 3.49 5.34 8.45
C PRO A 18 2.08 5.54 9.00
N LEU A 19 1.10 4.76 8.52
CA LEU A 19 -0.27 4.76 9.03
C LEU A 19 -0.36 4.11 10.42
N GLU A 20 0.38 3.01 10.65
CA GLU A 20 0.43 2.29 11.91
C GLU A 20 1.06 3.12 13.04
N GLN A 21 2.01 4.01 12.68
CA GLN A 21 2.69 4.89 13.63
C GLN A 21 1.92 6.18 13.92
N HIS A 22 0.86 6.46 13.17
CA HIS A 22 0.11 7.71 13.33
C HIS A 22 -0.81 7.66 14.56
N PRO A 23 -0.70 8.62 15.50
CA PRO A 23 -1.41 8.55 16.80
C PRO A 23 -2.94 8.59 16.70
N LEU A 24 -3.50 9.10 15.60
CA LEU A 24 -4.94 9.18 15.38
C LEU A 24 -5.51 8.01 14.56
N LEU A 25 -4.67 7.14 14.01
CA LEU A 25 -5.10 6.04 13.14
C LEU A 25 -5.04 4.71 13.87
N GLY A 26 -6.10 3.93 13.79
CA GLY A 26 -6.11 2.52 14.19
C GLY A 26 -6.02 1.65 12.96
N VAL A 27 -4.88 0.99 12.75
CA VAL A 27 -4.66 0.09 11.60
C VAL A 27 -4.82 -1.36 12.04
N ARG A 28 -5.56 -2.14 11.27
CA ARG A 28 -5.75 -3.57 11.53
C ARG A 28 -5.80 -4.38 10.24
N TYR A 29 -5.25 -5.59 10.31
CA TYR A 29 -5.23 -6.53 9.20
C TYR A 29 -6.41 -7.51 9.29
N VAL A 30 -7.14 -7.67 8.20
CA VAL A 30 -8.41 -8.41 8.13
C VAL A 30 -8.31 -9.58 7.16
N GLN A 31 -8.65 -10.79 7.63
CA GLN A 31 -8.69 -12.00 6.82
C GLN A 31 -10.09 -12.61 6.70
N ARG A 32 -11.06 -12.13 7.46
CA ARG A 32 -12.41 -12.69 7.53
C ARG A 32 -13.44 -11.57 7.53
N THR A 33 -14.56 -11.78 6.88
CA THR A 33 -15.65 -10.81 6.79
C THR A 33 -16.12 -10.28 8.15
N ARG A 34 -16.17 -11.14 9.17
CA ARG A 34 -16.57 -10.75 10.55
C ARG A 34 -15.59 -9.76 11.21
N GLN A 35 -14.35 -9.71 10.72
CA GLN A 35 -13.34 -8.78 11.23
C GLN A 35 -13.40 -7.42 10.53
N LEU A 36 -14.04 -7.33 9.36
CA LEU A 36 -14.03 -6.12 8.56
C LEU A 36 -14.82 -4.98 9.24
N GLY A 37 -15.98 -5.29 9.79
CA GLY A 37 -16.81 -4.30 10.51
C GLY A 37 -17.22 -3.12 9.62
N ALA A 38 -17.12 -1.92 10.17
CA ALA A 38 -17.41 -0.65 9.49
C ALA A 38 -16.17 0.30 9.59
N PRO A 39 -15.10 0.02 8.87
CA PRO A 39 -13.90 0.85 8.89
C PRO A 39 -14.13 2.21 8.19
N ASP A 40 -13.26 3.16 8.49
CA ASP A 40 -13.27 4.47 7.85
C ASP A 40 -12.55 4.46 6.49
N LEU A 41 -11.69 3.47 6.27
CA LEU A 41 -10.97 3.19 5.01
C LEU A 41 -10.72 1.68 4.89
N VAL A 42 -10.90 1.14 3.69
CA VAL A 42 -10.45 -0.21 3.33
C VAL A 42 -9.24 -0.10 2.41
N ILE A 43 -8.19 -0.89 2.68
CA ILE A 43 -7.01 -0.98 1.81
C ILE A 43 -6.86 -2.41 1.27
N LEU A 44 -6.75 -2.52 -0.06
CA LEU A 44 -6.30 -3.71 -0.76
C LEU A 44 -4.80 -3.54 -1.04
N PRO A 45 -3.92 -4.27 -0.35
CA PRO A 45 -2.47 -4.11 -0.48
C PRO A 45 -1.91 -4.73 -1.76
N GLY A 46 -0.62 -4.52 -2.00
CA GLY A 46 0.14 -5.25 -3.01
C GLY A 46 0.20 -6.75 -2.72
N THR A 47 0.33 -7.54 -3.78
CA THR A 47 0.42 -8.99 -3.68
C THR A 47 1.39 -9.57 -4.70
N LYS A 48 1.91 -10.77 -4.42
CA LYS A 48 2.77 -11.56 -5.31
C LYS A 48 2.00 -12.42 -6.31
N ASN A 49 0.70 -12.58 -6.13
CA ASN A 49 -0.18 -13.33 -7.02
C ASN A 49 -1.58 -12.73 -7.00
N THR A 50 -1.80 -11.78 -7.90
CA THR A 50 -3.04 -11.01 -7.98
C THR A 50 -4.24 -11.88 -8.33
N MET A 51 -4.07 -12.85 -9.24
CA MET A 51 -5.16 -13.69 -9.72
C MET A 51 -5.67 -14.64 -8.63
N ASP A 52 -4.78 -15.29 -7.90
CA ASP A 52 -5.16 -16.22 -6.83
C ASP A 52 -5.70 -15.48 -5.60
N ASP A 53 -5.14 -14.32 -5.28
CA ASP A 53 -5.65 -13.51 -4.18
C ASP A 53 -7.02 -12.92 -4.49
N LEU A 54 -7.32 -12.61 -5.76
CA LEU A 54 -8.66 -12.21 -6.17
C LEU A 54 -9.68 -13.37 -6.04
N ARG A 55 -9.29 -14.60 -6.39
CA ARG A 55 -10.13 -15.78 -6.16
C ARG A 55 -10.41 -15.99 -4.68
N TRP A 56 -9.35 -15.93 -3.86
CA TRP A 56 -9.47 -16.02 -2.40
C TRP A 56 -10.36 -14.92 -1.82
N LEU A 57 -10.27 -13.69 -2.32
CA LEU A 57 -11.10 -12.56 -1.89
C LEU A 57 -12.60 -12.84 -2.11
N ARG A 58 -12.96 -13.52 -3.21
CA ARG A 58 -14.31 -13.98 -3.52
C ARG A 58 -14.76 -15.10 -2.60
N GLU A 59 -13.96 -16.14 -2.50
CA GLU A 59 -14.26 -17.34 -1.72
C GLU A 59 -14.41 -17.03 -0.23
N SER A 60 -13.61 -16.10 0.29
CA SER A 60 -13.70 -15.63 1.68
C SER A 60 -14.93 -14.73 1.96
N GLY A 61 -15.63 -14.27 0.90
CA GLY A 61 -16.73 -13.32 0.99
C GLY A 61 -16.30 -11.87 1.26
N LEU A 62 -14.99 -11.58 1.32
CA LEU A 62 -14.47 -10.23 1.55
C LEU A 62 -14.76 -9.31 0.35
N GLU A 63 -14.72 -9.81 -0.89
CA GLU A 63 -15.12 -9.04 -2.08
C GLU A 63 -16.51 -8.42 -1.90
N ALA A 64 -17.51 -9.24 -1.59
CA ALA A 64 -18.87 -8.76 -1.38
C ALA A 64 -18.99 -7.77 -0.21
N ALA A 65 -18.17 -7.94 0.84
CA ALA A 65 -18.14 -7.03 1.98
C ALA A 65 -17.52 -5.68 1.60
N VAL A 66 -16.41 -5.67 0.84
CA VAL A 66 -15.77 -4.44 0.32
C VAL A 66 -16.73 -3.69 -0.60
N LEU A 67 -17.39 -4.39 -1.53
CA LEU A 67 -18.36 -3.78 -2.44
C LEU A 67 -19.51 -3.10 -1.68
N ARG A 68 -20.03 -3.73 -0.62
CA ARG A 68 -21.06 -3.12 0.23
C ARG A 68 -20.57 -1.87 0.97
N LEU A 69 -19.33 -1.91 1.49
CA LEU A 69 -18.73 -0.76 2.18
C LEU A 69 -18.51 0.40 1.22
N SER A 70 -17.96 0.12 0.04
CA SER A 70 -17.76 1.12 -1.02
C SER A 70 -19.09 1.75 -1.44
N ALA A 71 -20.13 0.94 -1.68
CA ALA A 71 -21.47 1.42 -2.00
C ALA A 71 -22.11 2.24 -0.88
N ALA A 72 -21.74 2.00 0.38
CA ALA A 72 -22.13 2.81 1.53
C ALA A 72 -21.28 4.09 1.72
N GLY A 73 -20.31 4.34 0.82
CA GLY A 73 -19.45 5.52 0.83
C GLY A 73 -18.17 5.38 1.67
N THR A 74 -17.81 4.18 2.11
CA THR A 74 -16.49 3.95 2.72
C THR A 74 -15.42 4.04 1.62
N PRO A 75 -14.38 4.88 1.77
CA PRO A 75 -13.27 4.96 0.84
C PRO A 75 -12.54 3.63 0.71
N VAL A 76 -12.03 3.35 -0.49
CA VAL A 76 -11.22 2.16 -0.79
C VAL A 76 -9.94 2.58 -1.49
N LEU A 77 -8.80 2.08 -1.01
CA LEU A 77 -7.50 2.28 -1.65
C LEU A 77 -6.94 0.94 -2.09
N GLY A 78 -6.54 0.84 -3.36
CA GLY A 78 -5.79 -0.30 -3.90
C GLY A 78 -4.35 0.09 -4.22
N VAL A 79 -3.40 -0.74 -3.79
CA VAL A 79 -1.97 -0.56 -4.09
C VAL A 79 -1.48 -1.74 -4.92
N CYS A 80 -0.86 -1.47 -6.06
CA CYS A 80 -0.26 -2.46 -6.95
C CYS A 80 -1.26 -3.59 -7.32
N GLY A 81 -1.07 -4.82 -6.85
CA GLY A 81 -2.03 -5.91 -7.07
C GLY A 81 -3.44 -5.59 -6.55
N GLY A 82 -3.54 -4.88 -5.41
CA GLY A 82 -4.82 -4.39 -4.90
C GLY A 82 -5.50 -3.40 -5.86
N TYR A 83 -4.73 -2.50 -6.48
CA TYR A 83 -5.24 -1.61 -7.53
C TYR A 83 -5.77 -2.40 -8.73
N GLN A 84 -5.01 -3.40 -9.19
CA GLN A 84 -5.43 -4.27 -10.29
C GLN A 84 -6.77 -4.97 -9.99
N MET A 85 -6.93 -5.50 -8.76
CA MET A 85 -8.18 -6.15 -8.33
C MET A 85 -9.39 -5.22 -8.32
N LEU A 86 -9.20 -3.92 -8.06
CA LEU A 86 -10.28 -2.93 -8.07
C LEU A 86 -10.84 -2.66 -9.47
N GLY A 87 -10.11 -3.01 -10.53
CA GLY A 87 -10.51 -2.84 -11.92
C GLY A 87 -11.70 -3.71 -12.34
N GLU A 88 -12.10 -3.56 -13.59
CA GLU A 88 -13.19 -4.34 -14.19
C GLU A 88 -12.73 -5.74 -14.58
N GLN A 89 -11.49 -5.86 -15.11
CA GLN A 89 -11.00 -7.10 -15.68
C GLN A 89 -9.48 -7.27 -15.50
N LEU A 90 -9.08 -8.50 -15.22
CA LEU A 90 -7.69 -8.96 -15.17
C LEU A 90 -7.53 -10.08 -16.20
N CYS A 91 -6.65 -9.86 -17.18
CA CYS A 91 -6.40 -10.79 -18.28
C CYS A 91 -4.98 -11.34 -18.14
N ASP A 92 -4.85 -12.66 -18.11
CA ASP A 92 -3.59 -13.38 -18.11
C ASP A 92 -3.53 -14.34 -19.32
N PRO A 93 -3.28 -13.79 -20.53
CA PRO A 93 -3.37 -14.56 -21.77
C PRO A 93 -2.28 -15.62 -21.92
N ALA A 94 -1.16 -15.47 -21.24
CA ALA A 94 -0.03 -16.41 -21.28
C ALA A 94 0.04 -17.31 -20.03
N GLY A 95 -0.73 -17.03 -18.98
CA GLY A 95 -0.67 -17.75 -17.71
C GLY A 95 0.55 -17.38 -16.86
N GLU A 96 1.07 -16.17 -17.03
CA GLU A 96 2.26 -15.70 -16.32
C GLU A 96 2.02 -15.53 -14.81
N GLU A 97 0.83 -15.12 -14.45
CA GLU A 97 0.42 -14.87 -13.06
C GLU A 97 -0.28 -16.10 -12.45
N SER A 98 -1.13 -16.77 -13.22
CA SER A 98 -2.00 -17.85 -12.74
C SER A 98 -1.54 -19.27 -13.13
N GLY A 99 -0.44 -19.40 -13.89
CA GLY A 99 0.06 -20.67 -14.41
C GLY A 99 -0.71 -21.21 -15.61
N THR A 100 -1.88 -20.68 -15.92
CA THR A 100 -2.69 -21.06 -17.08
C THR A 100 -3.42 -19.81 -17.65
N PRO A 101 -3.57 -19.73 -19.00
CA PRO A 101 -4.30 -18.62 -19.60
C PRO A 101 -5.70 -18.47 -19.02
N CYS A 102 -5.99 -17.30 -18.47
CA CYS A 102 -7.34 -17.03 -17.94
C CYS A 102 -7.64 -15.52 -17.90
N THR A 103 -8.91 -15.23 -17.71
CA THR A 103 -9.42 -13.88 -17.48
C THR A 103 -10.37 -13.91 -16.30
N LEU A 104 -10.17 -12.99 -15.36
CA LEU A 104 -11.06 -12.81 -14.22
C LEU A 104 -11.70 -11.43 -14.26
N ARG A 105 -12.95 -11.37 -13.83
CA ARG A 105 -13.58 -10.09 -13.53
C ARG A 105 -12.98 -9.54 -12.22
N GLY A 106 -12.58 -8.27 -12.20
CA GLY A 106 -12.21 -7.58 -10.99
C GLY A 106 -13.41 -7.16 -10.14
N LEU A 107 -13.19 -6.32 -9.13
CA LEU A 107 -14.28 -5.78 -8.29
C LEU A 107 -15.17 -4.79 -9.06
N GLY A 108 -14.67 -4.20 -10.17
CA GLY A 108 -15.40 -3.24 -10.98
C GLY A 108 -15.64 -1.90 -10.31
N LEU A 109 -14.79 -1.54 -9.35
CA LEU A 109 -14.85 -0.25 -8.64
C LEU A 109 -14.08 0.85 -9.36
N LEU A 110 -13.12 0.48 -10.23
CA LEU A 110 -12.38 1.40 -11.08
C LEU A 110 -12.54 1.01 -12.55
N PRO A 111 -12.63 1.98 -13.49
CA PRO A 111 -12.79 1.72 -14.91
C PRO A 111 -11.44 1.36 -15.55
N THR A 112 -10.84 0.27 -15.10
CA THR A 112 -9.52 -0.18 -15.51
C THR A 112 -9.54 -1.64 -15.94
N THR A 113 -8.66 -1.99 -16.90
CA THR A 113 -8.41 -3.36 -17.35
C THR A 113 -6.93 -3.64 -17.30
N THR A 114 -6.52 -4.70 -16.62
CA THR A 114 -5.12 -5.11 -16.52
C THR A 114 -4.86 -6.34 -17.38
N VAL A 115 -3.78 -6.30 -18.18
CA VAL A 115 -3.27 -7.43 -18.94
C VAL A 115 -1.90 -7.80 -18.42
N PHE A 116 -1.74 -9.00 -17.88
CA PHE A 116 -0.46 -9.52 -17.39
C PHE A 116 0.45 -9.93 -18.54
N GLY A 117 1.75 -9.76 -18.35
CA GLY A 117 2.79 -10.10 -19.32
C GLY A 117 4.13 -10.36 -18.62
N THR A 118 5.12 -10.79 -19.37
CA THR A 118 6.46 -11.14 -18.86
C THR A 118 7.30 -9.93 -18.44
N GLU A 119 6.97 -8.74 -18.95
CA GLU A 119 7.70 -7.52 -18.65
C GLU A 119 7.36 -7.03 -17.24
N LYS A 120 8.40 -6.87 -16.40
CA LYS A 120 8.29 -6.24 -15.10
C LYS A 120 8.70 -4.78 -15.21
N HIS A 121 7.82 -3.91 -14.74
CA HIS A 121 8.13 -2.50 -14.56
C HIS A 121 8.76 -2.31 -13.17
N LEU A 122 9.94 -1.68 -13.12
CA LEU A 122 10.63 -1.31 -11.89
C LEU A 122 11.24 0.07 -12.05
N THR A 123 10.69 1.06 -11.36
CA THR A 123 11.13 2.46 -11.48
C THR A 123 10.96 3.18 -10.15
N GLN A 124 12.00 3.89 -9.72
CA GLN A 124 11.86 4.88 -8.65
C GLN A 124 11.36 6.19 -9.25
N THR A 125 10.38 6.80 -8.60
CA THR A 125 9.79 8.04 -9.11
C THR A 125 9.28 8.92 -7.98
N ALA A 126 9.14 10.20 -8.29
CA ALA A 126 8.36 11.15 -7.49
C ALA A 126 7.03 11.39 -8.21
N ALA A 127 6.02 11.75 -7.45
CA ALA A 127 4.70 12.06 -7.98
C ALA A 127 4.03 13.19 -7.19
N CYS A 128 3.02 13.79 -7.80
CA CYS A 128 2.14 14.74 -7.13
C CYS A 128 0.70 14.27 -7.30
N VAL A 129 -0.01 14.09 -6.19
CA VAL A 129 -1.43 13.70 -6.22
C VAL A 129 -2.26 14.84 -6.80
N THR A 130 -3.09 14.54 -7.78
CA THR A 130 -3.94 15.53 -8.45
C THR A 130 -5.40 15.46 -8.03
N THR A 131 -5.76 14.42 -7.29
CA THR A 131 -7.14 14.10 -6.93
C THR A 131 -7.49 14.58 -5.53
N GLU A 132 -8.63 15.26 -5.41
CA GLU A 132 -9.23 15.55 -4.10
C GLU A 132 -9.67 14.24 -3.40
N PRO A 133 -9.53 14.16 -2.05
CA PRO A 133 -9.14 15.21 -1.11
C PRO A 133 -7.63 15.31 -0.88
N PHE A 134 -6.80 14.64 -1.66
CA PHE A 134 -5.35 14.52 -1.43
C PHE A 134 -4.51 15.41 -2.36
N ALA A 135 -5.14 16.23 -3.20
CA ALA A 135 -4.47 17.05 -4.19
C ALA A 135 -3.31 17.89 -3.61
N GLY A 136 -2.20 17.91 -4.33
CA GLY A 136 -0.97 18.60 -3.95
C GLY A 136 -0.05 17.79 -3.01
N ALA A 137 -0.43 16.60 -2.55
CA ALA A 137 0.50 15.74 -1.79
C ALA A 137 1.64 15.28 -2.71
N LYS A 138 2.87 15.49 -2.26
CA LYS A 138 4.08 15.03 -2.94
C LYS A 138 4.45 13.65 -2.42
N LEU A 139 4.73 12.76 -3.34
CA LEU A 139 5.09 11.38 -3.08
C LEU A 139 6.50 11.11 -3.62
N THR A 140 7.23 10.27 -2.95
CA THR A 140 8.41 9.59 -3.50
C THR A 140 8.22 8.10 -3.24
N GLY A 141 8.46 7.30 -4.25
CA GLY A 141 8.21 5.87 -4.12
C GLY A 141 8.78 5.12 -5.30
N TYR A 142 8.28 3.92 -5.49
CA TYR A 142 8.67 3.07 -6.62
C TYR A 142 7.48 2.27 -7.12
N GLU A 143 7.53 1.94 -8.39
CA GLU A 143 6.61 0.99 -9.02
C GLU A 143 7.34 -0.34 -9.20
N ILE A 144 6.70 -1.43 -8.84
CA ILE A 144 7.16 -2.79 -9.12
C ILE A 144 5.95 -3.69 -9.40
N HIS A 145 5.67 -3.89 -10.67
CA HIS A 145 4.52 -4.69 -11.07
C HIS A 145 4.76 -5.41 -12.39
N ALA A 146 4.04 -6.51 -12.60
CA ALA A 146 3.81 -7.12 -13.89
C ALA A 146 2.42 -6.71 -14.39
N GLY A 147 2.27 -6.68 -15.70
CA GLY A 147 1.02 -6.29 -16.32
C GLY A 147 0.93 -4.80 -16.64
N ARG A 148 0.09 -4.51 -17.64
CA ARG A 148 -0.20 -3.17 -18.12
C ARG A 148 -1.67 -2.87 -17.89
N THR A 149 -1.96 -1.76 -17.23
CA THR A 149 -3.34 -1.33 -16.96
C THR A 149 -3.75 -0.22 -17.91
N GLU A 150 -4.82 -0.46 -18.63
CA GLU A 150 -5.55 0.55 -19.37
C GLU A 150 -6.53 1.27 -18.43
N VAL A 151 -6.48 2.59 -18.41
CA VAL A 151 -7.26 3.46 -17.52
C VAL A 151 -8.22 4.31 -18.35
N ARG A 152 -9.51 4.26 -18.01
CA ARG A 152 -10.56 5.08 -18.65
C ARG A 152 -11.16 6.12 -17.68
N GLY A 153 -10.50 6.34 -16.56
CA GLY A 153 -10.89 7.27 -15.49
C GLY A 153 -9.88 8.40 -15.28
N SER A 154 -10.07 9.15 -14.20
CA SER A 154 -9.13 10.18 -13.78
C SER A 154 -7.91 9.55 -13.11
N ALA A 155 -6.72 10.10 -13.37
CA ALA A 155 -5.50 9.67 -12.73
C ALA A 155 -5.50 10.01 -11.23
N PHE A 156 -4.86 9.17 -10.42
CA PHE A 156 -4.62 9.45 -9.01
C PHE A 156 -3.54 10.53 -8.81
N CYS A 157 -2.44 10.42 -9.54
CA CYS A 157 -1.33 11.36 -9.48
C CYS A 157 -0.67 11.58 -10.85
N ILE A 158 0.26 12.52 -10.89
CA ILE A 158 1.14 12.74 -12.04
C ILE A 158 2.57 12.45 -11.58
N LEU A 159 3.26 11.60 -12.31
CA LEU A 159 4.66 11.24 -12.08
C LEU A 159 5.59 12.42 -12.45
N ALA A 160 6.84 12.36 -12.01
CA ALA A 160 7.83 13.42 -12.25
C ALA A 160 8.11 13.67 -13.73
N ASP A 161 7.92 12.68 -14.59
CA ASP A 161 8.04 12.80 -16.05
C ASP A 161 6.78 13.34 -16.74
N GLY A 162 5.74 13.65 -16.00
CA GLY A 162 4.46 14.14 -16.49
C GLY A 162 3.44 13.03 -16.83
N THR A 163 3.79 11.77 -16.64
CA THR A 163 2.89 10.63 -16.93
C THR A 163 1.77 10.55 -15.89
N PRO A 164 0.49 10.45 -16.31
CA PRO A 164 -0.61 10.14 -15.40
C PRO A 164 -0.48 8.73 -14.85
N GLU A 165 -0.67 8.56 -13.54
CA GLU A 165 -0.58 7.28 -12.85
C GLU A 165 -1.81 7.04 -11.97
N GLY A 166 -2.19 5.75 -11.88
CA GLY A 166 -3.30 5.31 -11.06
C GLY A 166 -4.67 5.63 -11.63
N CYS A 167 -5.70 5.40 -10.83
CA CYS A 167 -7.09 5.69 -11.20
C CYS A 167 -7.92 6.09 -9.98
N VAL A 168 -8.87 6.98 -10.19
CA VAL A 168 -9.82 7.39 -9.14
C VAL A 168 -11.24 7.42 -9.68
N GLN A 169 -12.17 6.88 -8.89
CA GLN A 169 -13.62 6.97 -9.14
C GLN A 169 -14.39 6.81 -7.83
N ASP A 170 -15.36 7.66 -7.57
CA ASP A 170 -16.38 7.53 -6.50
C ASP A 170 -15.82 7.17 -5.09
N GLY A 171 -14.69 7.79 -4.69
CA GLY A 171 -14.05 7.54 -3.39
C GLY A 171 -13.21 6.26 -3.38
N VAL A 172 -12.99 5.65 -4.54
CA VAL A 172 -12.05 4.54 -4.73
C VAL A 172 -10.79 5.07 -5.41
N PHE A 173 -9.65 4.72 -4.86
CA PHE A 173 -8.33 5.17 -5.29
C PHE A 173 -7.46 3.96 -5.61
N GLY A 174 -6.75 4.00 -6.70
CA GLY A 174 -5.83 2.95 -7.11
C GLY A 174 -4.51 3.51 -7.62
N THR A 175 -3.39 2.91 -7.25
CA THR A 175 -2.04 3.33 -7.67
C THR A 175 -1.09 2.13 -7.70
N TYR A 176 -0.08 2.20 -8.56
CA TYR A 176 1.05 1.25 -8.56
C TYR A 176 2.18 1.66 -7.61
N LEU A 177 2.17 2.91 -7.13
CA LEU A 177 3.23 3.42 -6.27
C LEU A 177 3.26 2.71 -4.92
N HIS A 178 4.43 2.23 -4.55
CA HIS A 178 4.81 1.79 -3.22
C HIS A 178 5.56 2.90 -2.48
N GLY A 179 5.52 2.89 -1.15
CA GLY A 179 6.11 3.94 -0.32
C GLY A 179 5.31 5.25 -0.32
N LEU A 180 4.06 5.22 -0.77
CA LEU A 180 3.22 6.41 -0.95
C LEU A 180 2.97 7.23 0.34
N PHE A 181 3.17 6.62 1.50
CA PHE A 181 3.01 7.29 2.80
C PHE A 181 4.33 7.74 3.44
N ASP A 182 5.48 7.37 2.86
CA ASP A 182 6.81 7.59 3.46
C ASP A 182 7.18 9.08 3.61
N THR A 183 6.72 9.95 2.69
CA THR A 183 6.95 11.41 2.76
C THR A 183 6.13 12.10 3.85
N GLY A 184 5.08 11.44 4.37
CA GLY A 184 4.15 12.00 5.35
C GLY A 184 3.03 12.86 4.78
N GLU A 185 3.22 13.54 3.65
CA GLU A 185 2.22 14.48 3.11
C GLU A 185 0.87 13.80 2.79
N LEU A 186 0.90 12.60 2.19
CA LEU A 186 -0.33 11.84 1.93
C LEU A 186 -0.94 11.31 3.24
N THR A 187 -0.11 10.89 4.20
CA THR A 187 -0.57 10.44 5.52
C THR A 187 -1.33 11.54 6.24
N GLU A 188 -0.80 12.76 6.25
CA GLU A 188 -1.45 13.93 6.86
C GLU A 188 -2.79 14.26 6.19
N LYS A 189 -2.82 14.32 4.85
CA LYS A 189 -4.05 14.59 4.10
C LYS A 189 -5.10 13.49 4.28
N LEU A 190 -4.69 12.23 4.28
CA LEU A 190 -5.56 11.09 4.54
C LEU A 190 -6.15 11.16 5.95
N THR A 191 -5.31 11.42 6.96
CA THR A 191 -5.77 11.56 8.34
C THR A 191 -6.76 12.71 8.48
N ALA A 192 -6.45 13.88 7.93
CA ALA A 192 -7.36 15.02 7.94
C ALA A 192 -8.70 14.71 7.26
N PHE A 193 -8.66 14.01 6.12
CA PHE A 193 -9.87 13.57 5.41
C PHE A 193 -10.73 12.63 6.26
N LEU A 194 -10.12 11.60 6.87
CA LEU A 194 -10.84 10.64 7.71
C LEU A 194 -11.38 11.29 8.99
N CYS A 195 -10.58 12.14 9.64
CA CYS A 195 -11.01 12.91 10.82
C CYS A 195 -12.19 13.83 10.49
N LYS A 196 -12.13 14.56 9.37
CA LYS A 196 -13.25 15.42 8.91
C LYS A 196 -14.54 14.63 8.72
N ARG A 197 -14.46 13.43 8.16
CA ARG A 197 -15.64 12.56 7.97
C ARG A 197 -16.27 12.12 9.29
N LYS A 198 -15.48 12.04 10.36
CA LYS A 198 -15.91 11.67 11.73
C LYS A 198 -16.21 12.87 12.61
N GLY A 199 -15.96 14.10 12.17
CA GLY A 199 -16.09 15.30 13.00
C GLY A 199 -15.01 15.36 14.10
N ILE A 200 -13.84 14.78 13.88
CA ILE A 200 -12.69 14.80 14.80
C ILE A 200 -11.73 15.91 14.36
N ASP A 201 -11.22 16.69 15.31
CA ASP A 201 -10.16 17.65 15.06
C ASP A 201 -8.78 16.93 15.06
N PRO A 202 -8.02 16.94 13.97
CA PRO A 202 -6.69 16.32 13.92
C PRO A 202 -5.59 17.15 14.60
N ALA A 203 -5.90 18.32 15.15
CA ALA A 203 -4.89 19.21 15.74
C ALA A 203 -4.12 18.53 16.90
N GLY A 204 -2.79 18.72 16.90
CA GLY A 204 -1.89 18.22 17.94
C GLY A 204 -1.37 16.79 17.73
N ALA A 205 -1.68 16.15 16.62
CA ALA A 205 -1.07 14.89 16.24
C ALA A 205 0.22 15.15 15.44
N GLU A 206 1.37 15.08 16.10
CA GLU A 206 2.67 15.20 15.42
C GLU A 206 3.07 13.84 14.83
N LEU A 207 3.37 13.82 13.54
CA LEU A 207 3.98 12.68 12.86
C LEU A 207 5.49 12.70 13.11
N ILE A 208 6.02 11.56 13.55
CA ILE A 208 7.47 11.34 13.51
C ILE A 208 7.83 11.02 12.04
N PRO A 209 8.78 11.75 11.42
CA PRO A 209 9.24 11.42 10.08
C PRO A 209 9.69 9.96 10.00
N MET A 210 9.29 9.22 8.95
CA MET A 210 9.59 7.79 8.81
C MET A 210 11.09 7.49 8.84
N GLU A 211 11.93 8.37 8.33
CA GLU A 211 13.38 8.23 8.41
C GLU A 211 13.87 8.26 9.88
N GLN A 212 13.36 9.20 10.67
CA GLN A 212 13.68 9.27 12.11
C GLN A 212 13.16 8.03 12.86
N TYR A 213 11.96 7.57 12.55
CA TYR A 213 11.41 6.34 13.12
C TYR A 213 12.28 5.12 12.79
N ARG A 214 12.64 4.95 11.50
CA ARG A 214 13.54 3.85 11.07
C ARG A 214 14.88 3.91 11.81
N GLN A 215 15.48 5.10 11.95
CA GLN A 215 16.73 5.25 12.69
C GLN A 215 16.58 4.82 14.15
N GLN A 216 15.50 5.24 14.83
CA GLN A 216 15.22 4.79 16.20
C GLN A 216 15.09 3.27 16.31
N GLN A 217 14.42 2.62 15.33
CA GLN A 217 14.29 1.16 15.30
C GLN A 217 15.64 0.47 15.06
N PHE A 218 16.50 1.01 14.21
CA PHE A 218 17.85 0.50 14.01
C PHE A 218 18.71 0.65 15.26
N ASP A 219 18.61 1.76 15.96
CA ASP A 219 19.34 1.98 17.23
C ASP A 219 18.89 0.98 18.31
N LEU A 220 17.56 0.78 18.46
CA LEU A 220 17.01 -0.23 19.36
C LEU A 220 17.48 -1.67 19.01
N LEU A 221 17.49 -2.01 17.73
CA LEU A 221 17.99 -3.30 17.26
C LEU A 221 19.49 -3.45 17.56
N ALA A 222 20.28 -2.43 17.26
CA ALA A 222 21.71 -2.43 17.50
C ALA A 222 22.03 -2.58 19.00
N ASP A 223 21.30 -1.89 19.86
CA ASP A 223 21.45 -2.01 21.31
C ASP A 223 21.04 -3.41 21.81
N GLY A 224 19.96 -3.96 21.29
CA GLY A 224 19.55 -5.34 21.61
C GLY A 224 20.60 -6.37 21.18
N VAL A 225 21.18 -6.24 19.99
CA VAL A 225 22.26 -7.09 19.50
C VAL A 225 23.51 -6.96 20.38
N ARG A 226 23.92 -5.73 20.71
CA ARG A 226 25.08 -5.47 21.58
C ARG A 226 24.90 -6.06 23.00
N ALA A 227 23.69 -6.01 23.52
CA ALA A 227 23.39 -6.56 24.85
C ALA A 227 23.33 -8.10 24.85
N ALA A 228 22.97 -8.73 23.76
CA ALA A 228 22.79 -10.18 23.66
C ALA A 228 24.03 -10.94 23.21
N LEU A 229 24.99 -10.30 22.55
CA LEU A 229 26.15 -10.94 21.93
C LEU A 229 27.48 -10.47 22.58
N ASP A 230 28.47 -11.35 22.58
CA ASP A 230 29.86 -10.98 22.95
C ASP A 230 30.51 -10.23 21.75
N MET A 231 30.20 -8.93 21.65
CA MET A 231 30.71 -8.07 20.59
C MET A 231 32.23 -8.03 20.51
N PRO A 232 32.97 -7.97 21.64
CA PRO A 232 34.43 -8.08 21.62
C PRO A 232 34.94 -9.36 20.97
N ALA A 233 34.36 -10.52 21.28
CA ALA A 233 34.74 -11.79 20.64
C ALA A 233 34.45 -11.80 19.14
N ILE A 234 33.32 -11.23 18.74
CA ILE A 234 32.94 -11.10 17.30
C ILE A 234 33.96 -10.22 16.57
N TYR A 235 34.27 -9.04 17.10
CA TYR A 235 35.25 -8.13 16.47
C TYR A 235 36.64 -8.77 16.39
N ALA A 236 37.05 -9.49 17.44
CA ALA A 236 38.34 -10.21 17.41
C ALA A 236 38.34 -11.31 16.30
N ALA A 237 37.23 -12.07 16.16
CA ALA A 237 37.10 -13.06 15.11
C ALA A 237 37.10 -12.47 13.68
N MET A 238 36.62 -11.24 13.53
CA MET A 238 36.67 -10.48 12.27
C MET A 238 38.04 -9.82 12.00
N GLY A 239 39.03 -9.95 12.93
CA GLY A 239 40.32 -9.30 12.79
C GLY A 239 40.33 -7.79 13.06
N MET A 240 39.22 -7.24 13.60
CA MET A 240 39.09 -5.82 13.94
C MET A 240 39.76 -5.55 15.30
N GLN A 241 40.71 -4.62 15.37
CA GLN A 241 41.32 -4.20 16.64
C GLN A 241 40.46 -3.13 17.34
N LYS A 242 40.53 -3.10 18.67
CA LYS A 242 39.89 -2.06 19.49
C LYS A 242 40.47 -0.69 19.12
N GLY A 243 39.77 0.07 18.27
CA GLY A 243 40.23 1.40 17.84
C GLY A 243 39.79 1.83 16.44
N ASP A 244 39.29 0.93 15.59
CA ASP A 244 38.83 1.25 14.25
C ASP A 244 37.36 1.75 14.22
N ASN A 245 37.02 2.64 15.16
CA ASN A 245 35.80 3.42 15.09
C ASN A 245 36.09 4.76 14.40
N THR A 246 35.78 4.86 13.12
CA THR A 246 35.55 6.14 12.44
C THR A 246 34.08 6.24 12.06
#